data_ec06d86da066e0d06a6d7c7f2e9754ea
#
_entry.id   ec06d86da066e0d06a6d7c7f2e9754ea
#
_cell.length_a   1.000
_cell.length_b   1.000
_cell.length_c   1.000
_cell.angle_alpha   90.00
_cell.angle_beta   90.00
_cell.angle_gamma   90.00
#
_symmetry.space_group_name_H-M   'P 1'
#
loop_
_entity.id
_entity.type
_entity.pdbx_description
1 polymer ?
#
loop_
_entity_poly.entity_id
_entity_poly.type
_entity_poly.pdbx_seq_one_letter_code
_entity_poly.pdbx_strand_id
1 'polypeptide(L)'
;MATAARDRLARTLRGDAQAAFSVELTAKTDDLSLEVEGFGHVKFPVTPAKARKLLGLGQPARFGRGEQTVTDPDVRDTWEIPKHLIRAQWDGATLKVILATVKEELGLPHAAELTADLHSLLVYETNQHFLAHQDSEKDDSMVGTLVVTLPSSYAGGELMVGHNEEWKAYRGSKTALSLVPSEYSSSS
;
A
#
# COMPACT_ATOMS: atom_id res chain seq x y z
N MET A 1 -5.12 -8.21 -24.08
CA MET A 1 -3.99 -7.24 -24.03
C MET A 1 -3.39 -7.15 -22.62
N ALA A 2 -4.16 -7.23 -21.55
CA ALA A 2 -3.67 -7.26 -20.16
C ALA A 2 -2.69 -8.41 -19.87
N THR A 3 -2.96 -9.60 -20.37
CA THR A 3 -2.09 -10.78 -20.21
C THR A 3 -0.67 -10.54 -20.74
N ALA A 4 -0.52 -9.82 -21.86
CA ALA A 4 0.79 -9.54 -22.45
C ALA A 4 1.65 -8.55 -21.64
N ALA A 5 1.02 -7.61 -20.93
CA ALA A 5 1.73 -6.68 -20.03
C ALA A 5 2.20 -7.41 -18.76
N ARG A 6 1.35 -8.27 -18.23
CA ARG A 6 1.62 -9.13 -17.08
C ARG A 6 2.74 -10.14 -17.35
N ASP A 7 2.68 -10.83 -18.51
CA ASP A 7 3.73 -11.76 -18.94
C ASP A 7 5.06 -11.05 -19.23
N ARG A 8 5.05 -9.77 -19.61
CA ARG A 8 6.26 -8.97 -19.74
C ARG A 8 6.82 -8.58 -18.40
N LEU A 9 5.97 -8.13 -17.48
CA LEU A 9 6.37 -7.80 -16.10
C LEU A 9 7.00 -9.03 -15.43
N ALA A 10 6.33 -10.17 -15.50
CA ALA A 10 6.83 -11.43 -14.96
C ALA A 10 8.12 -11.92 -15.64
N ARG A 11 8.37 -11.56 -16.90
CA ARG A 11 9.63 -11.84 -17.59
C ARG A 11 10.73 -10.86 -17.22
N THR A 12 10.42 -9.59 -17.08
CA THR A 12 11.36 -8.55 -16.63
C THR A 12 11.82 -8.83 -15.20
N LEU A 13 10.89 -9.15 -14.31
CA LEU A 13 11.21 -9.54 -12.92
C LEU A 13 11.98 -10.87 -12.81
N ARG A 14 11.87 -11.76 -13.79
CA ARG A 14 12.61 -13.04 -13.82
C ARG A 14 13.94 -13.01 -14.58
N GLY A 15 14.17 -12.03 -15.42
CA GLY A 15 15.28 -12.03 -16.38
C GLY A 15 16.27 -10.89 -16.26
N ASP A 16 15.88 -9.74 -15.74
CA ASP A 16 16.77 -8.59 -15.55
C ASP A 16 17.16 -8.44 -14.08
N ALA A 17 18.41 -8.73 -13.79
CA ALA A 17 19.01 -8.53 -12.46
C ALA A 17 19.02 -7.05 -11.97
N GLN A 18 18.37 -6.14 -12.69
CA GLN A 18 18.33 -4.72 -12.40
C GLN A 18 16.95 -4.15 -12.07
N ALA A 19 15.86 -4.83 -12.34
CA ALA A 19 14.53 -4.35 -11.98
C ALA A 19 14.28 -4.53 -10.47
N ALA A 20 13.91 -3.46 -9.79
CA ALA A 20 13.58 -3.52 -8.37
C ALA A 20 12.26 -4.30 -8.18
N PHE A 21 12.21 -5.20 -7.20
CA PHE A 21 10.96 -5.90 -6.85
C PHE A 21 10.05 -5.04 -5.97
N SER A 22 10.52 -3.91 -5.49
CA SER A 22 9.75 -2.94 -4.71
C SER A 22 10.43 -1.59 -4.74
N VAL A 23 9.64 -0.53 -4.62
CA VAL A 23 10.07 0.87 -4.72
C VAL A 23 9.64 1.61 -3.47
N GLU A 24 10.53 2.43 -2.89
CA GLU A 24 10.21 3.34 -1.80
C GLU A 24 10.41 4.78 -2.25
N LEU A 25 9.41 5.61 -2.03
CA LEU A 25 9.43 7.04 -2.32
C LEU A 25 9.00 7.85 -1.10
N THR A 26 9.31 9.13 -1.10
CA THR A 26 8.83 10.06 -0.09
C THR A 26 8.10 11.20 -0.77
N ALA A 27 6.89 11.50 -0.29
CA ALA A 27 6.11 12.65 -0.74
C ALA A 27 5.93 13.67 0.39
N LYS A 28 5.60 14.91 0.02
CA LYS A 28 5.25 15.93 1.00
C LYS A 28 3.85 15.66 1.54
N THR A 29 3.68 15.78 2.85
CA THR A 29 2.39 15.60 3.52
C THR A 29 1.33 16.58 3.02
N ASP A 30 1.74 17.82 2.73
CA ASP A 30 0.84 18.89 2.29
C ASP A 30 0.25 18.63 0.90
N ASP A 31 0.85 17.72 0.12
CA ASP A 31 0.36 17.34 -1.20
C ASP A 31 -0.80 16.32 -1.13
N LEU A 32 -1.11 15.79 0.07
CA LEU A 32 -2.20 14.84 0.29
C LEU A 32 -3.29 15.44 1.18
N SER A 33 -4.48 15.60 0.61
CA SER A 33 -5.71 15.86 1.36
C SER A 33 -6.42 14.54 1.63
N LEU A 34 -6.65 14.23 2.91
CA LEU A 34 -7.36 13.03 3.34
C LEU A 34 -8.56 13.41 4.20
N GLU A 35 -9.73 12.94 3.81
CA GLU A 35 -10.98 13.15 4.52
C GLU A 35 -11.65 11.80 4.78
N VAL A 36 -12.18 11.61 5.98
CA VAL A 36 -12.90 10.39 6.38
C VAL A 36 -14.29 10.79 6.86
N GLU A 37 -15.32 10.15 6.32
CA GLU A 37 -16.71 10.38 6.72
C GLU A 37 -16.89 10.08 8.22
N GLY A 38 -17.54 10.97 8.95
CA GLY A 38 -17.70 10.89 10.41
C GLY A 38 -16.49 11.39 11.21
N PHE A 39 -15.33 11.60 10.56
CA PHE A 39 -14.13 12.19 11.20
C PHE A 39 -13.83 13.59 10.68
N GLY A 40 -14.04 13.83 9.38
CA GLY A 40 -13.64 15.02 8.65
C GLY A 40 -12.19 14.96 8.17
N HIS A 41 -11.56 16.11 8.00
CA HIS A 41 -10.21 16.22 7.47
C HIS A 41 -9.15 15.68 8.44
N VAL A 42 -8.31 14.76 7.95
CA VAL A 42 -7.22 14.14 8.72
C VAL A 42 -5.98 15.02 8.64
N LYS A 43 -5.67 15.71 9.74
CA LYS A 43 -4.45 16.53 9.84
C LYS A 43 -3.26 15.69 10.30
N PHE A 44 -2.15 15.82 9.62
CA PHE A 44 -0.89 15.14 9.95
C PHE A 44 -0.02 15.98 10.90
N PRO A 45 0.80 15.36 11.76
CA PRO A 45 0.84 13.92 12.03
C PRO A 45 -0.44 13.41 12.72
N VAL A 46 -0.76 12.14 12.47
CA VAL A 46 -1.87 11.49 13.17
C VAL A 46 -1.43 11.19 14.61
N THR A 47 -2.11 11.80 15.57
CA THR A 47 -1.83 11.56 17.00
C THR A 47 -2.56 10.29 17.48
N PRO A 48 -2.13 9.68 18.60
CA PRO A 48 -2.83 8.50 19.16
C PRO A 48 -4.32 8.72 19.44
N ALA A 49 -4.69 9.95 19.83
CA ALA A 49 -6.10 10.31 20.07
C ALA A 49 -6.90 10.35 18.76
N LYS A 50 -6.31 10.82 17.66
CA LYS A 50 -6.93 10.81 16.33
C LYS A 50 -7.03 9.38 15.79
N ALA A 51 -5.97 8.58 15.93
CA ALA A 51 -5.97 7.18 15.53
C ALA A 51 -7.12 6.42 16.20
N ARG A 52 -7.29 6.54 17.51
CA ARG A 52 -8.41 5.92 18.24
C ARG A 52 -9.80 6.35 17.74
N LYS A 53 -9.97 7.61 17.32
CA LYS A 53 -11.23 8.06 16.72
C LYS A 53 -11.46 7.42 15.34
N LEU A 54 -10.40 7.29 14.54
CA LEU A 54 -10.47 6.61 13.24
C LEU A 54 -10.82 5.12 13.40
N LEU A 55 -10.27 4.44 14.41
CA LEU A 55 -10.62 3.06 14.73
C LEU A 55 -12.12 2.88 14.97
N GLY A 56 -12.78 3.84 15.63
CA GLY A 56 -14.22 3.80 15.87
C GLY A 56 -15.09 3.88 14.60
N LEU A 57 -14.50 4.20 13.46
CA LEU A 57 -15.16 4.24 12.15
C LEU A 57 -14.81 3.01 11.28
N GLY A 58 -13.84 2.24 11.72
CA GLY A 58 -13.33 1.08 11.01
C GLY A 58 -14.04 -0.21 11.42
N GLN A 59 -13.71 -1.25 10.70
CA GLN A 59 -14.07 -2.64 11.00
C GLN A 59 -12.80 -3.50 10.99
N PRO A 60 -12.81 -4.69 11.63
CA PRO A 60 -11.70 -5.62 11.50
C PRO A 60 -11.40 -5.91 10.03
N ALA A 61 -10.13 -5.74 9.63
CA ALA A 61 -9.75 -5.91 8.25
C ALA A 61 -9.80 -7.38 7.86
N ARG A 62 -10.32 -7.64 6.68
CA ARG A 62 -10.39 -8.98 6.09
C ARG A 62 -9.20 -9.23 5.19
N PHE A 63 -8.92 -10.51 4.94
CA PHE A 63 -7.90 -10.90 3.97
C PHE A 63 -8.36 -12.10 3.14
N GLY A 64 -7.72 -12.29 1.98
CA GLY A 64 -8.02 -13.41 1.09
C GLY A 64 -7.31 -14.67 1.56
N ARG A 65 -8.04 -15.80 1.60
CA ARG A 65 -7.50 -17.14 1.82
C ARG A 65 -8.03 -18.06 0.73
N GLY A 66 -7.26 -18.21 -0.35
CA GLY A 66 -7.75 -18.83 -1.56
C GLY A 66 -8.89 -18.01 -2.16
N GLU A 67 -10.05 -18.66 -2.42
CA GLU A 67 -11.24 -18.00 -2.96
C GLU A 67 -12.13 -17.33 -1.91
N GLN A 68 -11.77 -17.42 -0.63
CA GLN A 68 -12.57 -16.91 0.48
C GLN A 68 -11.98 -15.63 1.07
N THR A 69 -12.85 -14.72 1.50
CA THR A 69 -12.48 -13.57 2.32
C THR A 69 -12.81 -13.87 3.77
N VAL A 70 -11.79 -13.89 4.63
CA VAL A 70 -11.90 -14.32 6.03
C VAL A 70 -11.41 -13.22 6.97
N THR A 71 -11.83 -13.32 8.23
CA THR A 71 -11.29 -12.54 9.34
C THR A 71 -10.66 -13.52 10.32
N ASP A 72 -9.35 -13.39 10.54
CA ASP A 72 -8.59 -14.23 11.46
C ASP A 72 -7.54 -13.31 12.12
N PRO A 73 -7.74 -12.92 13.39
CA PRO A 73 -6.86 -11.98 14.09
C PRO A 73 -5.46 -12.54 14.33
N ASP A 74 -5.25 -13.86 14.30
CA ASP A 74 -3.92 -14.45 14.39
C ASP A 74 -3.09 -14.25 13.11
N VAL A 75 -3.76 -13.98 12.00
CA VAL A 75 -3.12 -13.71 10.70
C VAL A 75 -3.10 -12.22 10.40
N ARG A 76 -4.23 -11.54 10.61
CA ARG A 76 -4.38 -10.10 10.39
C ARG A 76 -5.17 -9.46 11.51
N ASP A 77 -4.45 -8.76 12.38
CA ASP A 77 -5.04 -7.90 13.40
C ASP A 77 -4.81 -6.44 13.02
N THR A 78 -5.80 -5.84 12.38
CA THR A 78 -5.80 -4.42 11.99
C THR A 78 -7.21 -3.95 11.70
N TRP A 79 -7.42 -2.66 11.71
CA TRP A 79 -8.69 -2.02 11.39
C TRP A 79 -8.67 -1.42 9.99
N GLU A 80 -9.76 -1.58 9.29
CA GLU A 80 -9.96 -1.08 7.94
C GLU A 80 -11.12 -0.09 7.88
N ILE A 81 -10.86 1.09 7.34
CA ILE A 81 -11.88 2.03 6.93
C ILE A 81 -12.07 1.86 5.42
N PRO A 82 -13.25 1.45 4.95
CA PRO A 82 -13.47 1.14 3.55
C PRO A 82 -13.48 2.40 2.66
N LYS A 83 -13.11 2.24 1.41
CA LYS A 83 -12.92 3.34 0.45
C LYS A 83 -14.10 4.30 0.31
N HIS A 84 -15.34 3.81 0.46
CA HIS A 84 -16.52 4.65 0.29
C HIS A 84 -16.67 5.71 1.39
N LEU A 85 -15.99 5.54 2.54
CA LEU A 85 -15.92 6.52 3.62
C LEU A 85 -14.71 7.46 3.50
N ILE A 86 -13.88 7.29 2.48
CA ILE A 86 -12.60 8.00 2.35
C ILE A 86 -12.60 8.85 1.08
N ARG A 87 -12.10 10.07 1.21
CA ARG A 87 -11.69 10.90 0.09
C ARG A 87 -10.22 11.22 0.26
N ALA A 88 -9.39 10.68 -0.64
CA ALA A 88 -7.97 10.99 -0.71
C ALA A 88 -7.70 11.72 -2.04
N GLN A 89 -7.10 12.89 -1.95
CA GLN A 89 -6.78 13.70 -3.10
C GLN A 89 -5.33 14.17 -3.00
N TRP A 90 -4.56 13.82 -4.01
CA TRP A 90 -3.20 14.32 -4.19
C TRP A 90 -3.22 15.63 -4.95
N ASP A 91 -2.26 16.51 -4.68
CA ASP A 91 -1.98 17.62 -5.57
C ASP A 91 -1.68 17.10 -6.98
N GLY A 92 -2.21 17.79 -8.00
CA GLY A 92 -2.34 17.28 -9.36
C GLY A 92 -1.06 16.83 -10.06
N ALA A 93 0.12 17.25 -9.60
CA ALA A 93 1.42 16.83 -10.12
C ALA A 93 2.03 15.67 -9.33
N THR A 94 1.82 15.62 -8.01
CA THR A 94 2.53 14.71 -7.10
C THR A 94 2.25 13.24 -7.41
N LEU A 95 1.00 12.84 -7.54
CA LEU A 95 0.67 11.44 -7.86
C LEU A 95 1.22 11.02 -9.23
N LYS A 96 1.20 11.89 -10.22
CA LYS A 96 1.78 11.60 -11.55
C LYS A 96 3.28 11.37 -11.48
N VAL A 97 4.00 12.17 -10.70
CA VAL A 97 5.45 12.00 -10.49
C VAL A 97 5.72 10.68 -9.78
N ILE A 98 4.97 10.36 -8.72
CA ILE A 98 5.08 9.09 -7.99
C ILE A 98 4.92 7.92 -8.95
N LEU A 99 3.83 7.87 -9.71
CA LEU A 99 3.55 6.77 -10.64
C LEU A 99 4.56 6.67 -11.78
N ALA A 100 5.07 7.80 -12.27
CA ALA A 100 6.14 7.82 -13.27
C ALA A 100 7.44 7.23 -12.74
N THR A 101 7.86 7.61 -11.53
CA THR A 101 9.05 7.06 -10.88
C THR A 101 8.91 5.57 -10.60
N VAL A 102 7.75 5.15 -10.07
CA VAL A 102 7.45 3.74 -9.84
C VAL A 102 7.54 2.93 -11.14
N LYS A 103 6.96 3.46 -12.22
CA LYS A 103 7.01 2.81 -13.53
C LYS A 103 8.44 2.61 -14.01
N GLU A 104 9.29 3.61 -13.84
CA GLU A 104 10.69 3.58 -14.25
C GLU A 104 11.50 2.58 -13.41
N GLU A 105 11.41 2.65 -12.07
CA GLU A 105 12.18 1.80 -11.16
C GLU A 105 11.79 0.31 -11.23
N LEU A 106 10.51 0.03 -11.50
CA LEU A 106 10.03 -1.34 -11.73
C LEU A 106 10.30 -1.84 -13.17
N GLY A 107 10.92 -1.03 -14.03
CA GLY A 107 11.20 -1.39 -15.42
C GLY A 107 9.95 -1.66 -16.26
N LEU A 108 8.82 -1.01 -15.95
CA LEU A 108 7.58 -1.18 -16.71
C LEU A 108 7.71 -0.54 -18.10
N PRO A 109 6.98 -1.07 -19.11
CA PRO A 109 7.04 -0.52 -20.45
C PRO A 109 6.71 0.97 -20.50
N HIS A 110 7.48 1.76 -21.26
CA HIS A 110 7.25 3.20 -21.40
C HIS A 110 5.82 3.55 -21.86
N ALA A 111 5.21 2.69 -22.66
CA ALA A 111 3.84 2.86 -23.16
C ALA A 111 2.76 2.48 -22.11
N ALA A 112 3.13 1.91 -20.96
CA ALA A 112 2.18 1.59 -19.92
C ALA A 112 1.73 2.88 -19.21
N GLU A 113 0.43 3.04 -19.04
CA GLU A 113 -0.15 4.02 -18.13
C GLU A 113 -0.42 3.34 -16.77
N LEU A 114 0.09 3.93 -15.70
CA LEU A 114 -0.24 3.54 -14.34
C LEU A 114 -1.29 4.48 -13.77
N THR A 115 -2.31 3.90 -13.16
CA THR A 115 -3.28 4.59 -12.33
C THR A 115 -3.24 4.02 -10.91
N ALA A 116 -3.69 4.79 -9.94
CA ALA A 116 -3.81 4.33 -8.56
C ALA A 116 -5.24 4.49 -8.09
N ASP A 117 -5.84 3.38 -7.69
CA ASP A 117 -7.18 3.34 -7.12
C ASP A 117 -7.11 3.17 -5.60
N LEU A 118 -7.83 4.06 -4.88
CA LEU A 118 -7.93 3.94 -3.43
C LEU A 118 -8.63 2.65 -3.05
N HIS A 119 -8.02 1.86 -2.18
CA HIS A 119 -8.61 0.63 -1.67
C HIS A 119 -9.22 0.82 -0.29
N SER A 120 -8.43 1.23 0.69
CA SER A 120 -8.86 1.41 2.07
C SER A 120 -7.85 2.24 2.86
N LEU A 121 -8.22 2.64 4.07
CA LEU A 121 -7.29 3.18 5.07
C LEU A 121 -7.17 2.17 6.20
N LEU A 122 -5.94 1.72 6.45
CA LEU A 122 -5.63 0.79 7.53
C LEU A 122 -5.15 1.57 8.75
N VAL A 123 -5.60 1.15 9.92
CA VAL A 123 -5.17 1.70 11.20
C VAL A 123 -4.70 0.55 12.07
N TYR A 124 -3.46 0.64 12.55
CA TYR A 124 -2.84 -0.32 13.45
C TYR A 124 -2.74 0.27 14.85
N GLU A 125 -3.11 -0.50 15.85
CA GLU A 125 -2.82 -0.23 17.25
C GLU A 125 -1.52 -0.93 17.68
N THR A 126 -1.15 -0.73 18.94
CA THR A 126 0.02 -1.41 19.53
C THR A 126 -0.14 -2.92 19.47
N ASN A 127 0.89 -3.61 18.99
CA ASN A 127 0.95 -5.07 18.81
C ASN A 127 0.05 -5.62 17.68
N GLN A 128 -0.65 -4.80 16.95
CA GLN A 128 -1.39 -5.26 15.78
C GLN A 128 -0.44 -5.53 14.62
N HIS A 129 -0.82 -6.50 13.78
CA HIS A 129 0.06 -7.02 12.74
C HIS A 129 -0.74 -7.55 11.54
N PHE A 130 -0.03 -7.81 10.49
CA PHE A 130 -0.46 -8.62 9.37
C PHE A 130 0.69 -9.53 8.98
N LEU A 131 0.52 -10.85 9.12
CA LEU A 131 1.56 -11.82 8.78
C LEU A 131 1.91 -11.77 7.30
N ALA A 132 3.04 -12.38 6.96
CA ALA A 132 3.48 -12.53 5.58
C ALA A 132 2.37 -13.11 4.70
N HIS A 133 2.03 -12.41 3.65
CA HIS A 133 0.96 -12.77 2.71
C HIS A 133 1.29 -12.25 1.32
N GLN A 134 0.52 -12.69 0.37
CA GLN A 134 0.52 -12.14 -0.98
C GLN A 134 -0.85 -11.49 -1.22
N ASP A 135 -0.84 -10.25 -1.67
CA ASP A 135 -2.09 -9.57 -2.01
C ASP A 135 -2.78 -10.27 -3.18
N SER A 136 -4.08 -10.54 -3.02
CA SER A 136 -4.88 -11.03 -4.12
C SER A 136 -5.12 -9.93 -5.15
N GLU A 137 -4.97 -10.28 -6.42
CA GLU A 137 -5.30 -9.38 -7.52
C GLU A 137 -6.77 -8.98 -7.46
N LYS A 138 -7.03 -7.70 -7.66
CA LYS A 138 -8.40 -7.15 -7.67
C LYS A 138 -9.00 -7.15 -9.07
N ASP A 139 -8.16 -7.08 -10.07
CA ASP A 139 -8.50 -7.18 -11.49
C ASP A 139 -7.27 -7.60 -12.32
N ASP A 140 -7.49 -8.01 -13.56
CA ASP A 140 -6.43 -8.49 -14.47
C ASP A 140 -5.40 -7.42 -14.87
N SER A 141 -5.65 -6.16 -14.60
CA SER A 141 -4.75 -5.02 -14.91
C SER A 141 -3.90 -4.59 -13.71
N MET A 142 -4.15 -5.14 -12.52
CA MET A 142 -3.41 -4.81 -11.31
C MET A 142 -1.95 -5.21 -11.42
N VAL A 143 -1.05 -4.26 -11.22
CA VAL A 143 0.40 -4.48 -11.26
C VAL A 143 1.02 -4.54 -9.87
N GLY A 144 0.33 -4.05 -8.86
CA GLY A 144 0.82 -4.08 -7.48
C GLY A 144 -0.01 -3.24 -6.52
N THR A 145 0.42 -3.20 -5.27
CA THR A 145 -0.19 -2.42 -4.19
C THR A 145 0.69 -1.23 -3.84
N LEU A 146 0.13 -0.04 -3.91
CA LEU A 146 0.77 1.19 -3.43
C LEU A 146 0.38 1.42 -1.96
N VAL A 147 1.34 1.22 -1.06
CA VAL A 147 1.16 1.51 0.37
C VAL A 147 1.62 2.94 0.67
N VAL A 148 0.73 3.75 1.22
CA VAL A 148 1.01 5.12 1.64
C VAL A 148 1.05 5.17 3.16
N THR A 149 2.25 5.21 3.74
CA THR A 149 2.41 5.37 5.19
C THR A 149 2.22 6.84 5.57
N LEU A 150 1.22 7.11 6.40
CA LEU A 150 0.89 8.46 6.84
C LEU A 150 1.71 8.85 8.09
N PRO A 151 2.13 10.12 8.21
CA PRO A 151 2.87 10.58 9.37
C PRO A 151 2.10 10.34 10.67
N SER A 152 2.67 9.53 11.55
CA SER A 152 2.16 9.23 12.89
C SER A 152 3.32 8.91 13.83
N SER A 153 3.08 8.95 15.13
CA SER A 153 4.09 8.60 16.14
C SER A 153 3.91 7.13 16.53
N TYR A 154 4.84 6.28 16.10
CA TYR A 154 4.86 4.86 16.45
C TYR A 154 6.29 4.34 16.51
N ALA A 155 6.47 3.14 17.07
CA ALA A 155 7.72 2.39 17.07
C ALA A 155 7.44 0.97 16.57
N GLY A 156 8.35 0.40 15.78
CA GLY A 156 8.11 -0.86 15.07
C GLY A 156 7.18 -0.67 13.87
N GLY A 157 6.44 -1.70 13.47
CA GLY A 157 5.47 -1.65 12.38
C GLY A 157 6.12 -1.43 11.01
N GLU A 158 7.29 -2.03 10.79
CA GLU A 158 7.98 -1.97 9.51
C GLU A 158 7.22 -2.78 8.46
N LEU A 159 7.07 -2.21 7.26
CA LEU A 159 6.58 -2.97 6.12
C LEU A 159 7.73 -3.82 5.59
N MET A 160 7.60 -5.13 5.70
CA MET A 160 8.57 -6.09 5.16
C MET A 160 8.10 -6.57 3.79
N VAL A 161 8.96 -6.47 2.79
CA VAL A 161 8.67 -6.96 1.43
C VAL A 161 9.75 -7.96 1.04
N GLY A 162 9.34 -9.15 0.65
CA GLY A 162 10.24 -10.23 0.26
C GLY A 162 10.05 -10.72 -1.16
N HIS A 163 11.15 -11.08 -1.82
CA HIS A 163 11.18 -11.72 -3.12
C HIS A 163 12.45 -12.57 -3.27
N ASN A 164 12.31 -13.83 -3.68
CA ASN A 164 13.44 -14.75 -3.93
C ASN A 164 14.50 -14.75 -2.81
N GLU A 165 14.06 -14.91 -1.55
CA GLU A 165 14.90 -14.89 -0.35
C GLU A 165 15.51 -13.52 0.01
N GLU A 166 15.33 -12.50 -0.79
CA GLU A 166 15.64 -11.11 -0.44
C GLU A 166 14.50 -10.46 0.32
N TRP A 167 14.83 -9.70 1.38
CA TRP A 167 13.87 -8.94 2.17
C TRP A 167 14.28 -7.49 2.30
N LYS A 168 13.34 -6.59 2.13
CA LYS A 168 13.49 -5.16 2.38
C LYS A 168 12.55 -4.73 3.49
N ALA A 169 13.06 -3.93 4.43
CA ALA A 169 12.29 -3.32 5.50
C ALA A 169 12.06 -1.83 5.21
N TYR A 170 10.81 -1.41 5.16
CA TYR A 170 10.40 -0.04 4.94
C TYR A 170 9.91 0.58 6.24
N ARG A 171 10.63 1.60 6.70
CA ARG A 171 10.34 2.30 7.96
C ARG A 171 9.64 3.62 7.67
N GLY A 172 8.34 3.64 7.77
CA GLY A 172 7.55 4.85 7.55
C GLY A 172 7.67 5.85 8.69
N SER A 173 8.73 6.67 8.71
CA SER A 173 8.85 7.78 9.67
C SER A 173 8.30 9.10 9.14
N LYS A 174 8.01 9.19 7.85
CA LYS A 174 7.45 10.35 7.13
C LYS A 174 6.43 9.78 6.15
N THR A 175 5.79 10.62 5.33
CA THR A 175 4.94 10.08 4.26
C THR A 175 5.81 9.25 3.31
N ALA A 176 5.95 7.98 3.60
CA ALA A 176 6.64 7.02 2.77
C ALA A 176 5.60 6.30 1.89
N LEU A 177 5.98 6.09 0.65
CA LEU A 177 5.18 5.38 -0.34
C LEU A 177 5.97 4.16 -0.74
N SER A 178 5.43 2.98 -0.45
CA SER A 178 6.04 1.73 -0.88
C SER A 178 5.11 1.06 -1.87
N LEU A 179 5.60 0.77 -3.06
CA LEU A 179 4.87 -0.04 -4.03
C LEU A 179 5.42 -1.46 -4.01
N VAL A 180 4.50 -2.38 -3.79
CA VAL A 180 4.77 -3.82 -3.79
C VAL A 180 4.01 -4.41 -4.96
N PRO A 181 4.68 -5.01 -5.95
CA PRO A 181 4.02 -5.75 -7.01
C PRO A 181 3.12 -6.84 -6.44
N SER A 182 2.02 -7.14 -7.12
CA SER A 182 0.99 -8.09 -6.67
C SER A 182 1.53 -9.51 -6.36
N GLU A 183 2.71 -9.82 -6.83
CA GLU A 183 3.37 -11.11 -6.58
C GLU A 183 4.16 -11.16 -5.26
N TYR A 184 4.34 -10.03 -4.52
CA TYR A 184 5.31 -9.94 -3.43
C TYR A 184 4.85 -9.01 -2.30
N SER A 185 4.11 -9.49 -1.33
CA SER A 185 3.87 -8.72 -0.11
C SER A 185 3.91 -9.57 1.15
N SER A 186 4.60 -9.07 2.15
CA SER A 186 4.51 -9.57 3.51
C SER A 186 4.76 -8.44 4.50
N SER A 187 3.96 -8.36 5.52
CA SER A 187 4.17 -7.47 6.66
C SER A 187 4.26 -8.28 7.94
N SER A 188 5.21 -7.98 8.78
CA SER A 188 5.37 -8.53 10.13
C SER A 188 5.22 -7.44 11.18
#